data_739c7869cfb6ec6f6205aba8daade61c
#
_entry.id   739c7869cfb6ec6f6205aba8daade61c
#
_cell.length_a   1.000
_cell.length_b   1.000
_cell.length_c   1.000
_cell.angle_alpha   90.00
_cell.angle_beta   90.00
_cell.angle_gamma   90.00
#
_symmetry.space_group_name_H-M   'P 1'
#
loop_
_entity.id
_entity.type
_entity.pdbx_description
1 polymer ?
#
loop_
_entity_poly.entity_id
_entity_poly.type
_entity_poly.pdbx_seq_one_letter_code
_entity_poly.pdbx_strand_id
1 'polypeptide(L)' 'MIKLTKFKSEAHKKGEFVLNAEIIETVEETPDTVVTLTNGKKLIVEESMEEIVERVMEYRRGVHGL' A
#
# COMPACT_ATOMS: atom_id res chain seq x y z
N MET A 1 -3.97 5.68 -7.56
CA MET A 1 -3.44 4.30 -7.46
C MET A 1 -2.01 4.31 -6.97
N ILE A 2 -1.66 3.43 -6.07
CA ILE A 2 -0.29 3.33 -5.58
C ILE A 2 0.20 1.91 -5.77
N LYS A 3 1.50 1.76 -5.95
CA LYS A 3 2.11 0.44 -6.14
C LYS A 3 2.67 -0.06 -4.82
N LEU A 4 2.31 -1.27 -4.44
CA LEU A 4 2.81 -1.91 -3.23
C LEU A 4 3.27 -3.31 -3.55
N THR A 5 3.96 -3.94 -2.61
CA THR A 5 4.52 -5.28 -2.79
C THR A 5 4.01 -6.19 -1.69
N LYS A 6 3.39 -7.30 -2.05
CA LYS A 6 2.92 -8.26 -1.07
C LYS A 6 4.08 -8.83 -0.26
N PHE A 7 3.88 -8.93 1.03
CA PHE A 7 4.87 -9.50 1.93
C PHE A 7 5.01 -11.00 1.66
N LYS A 8 6.25 -11.48 1.59
CA LYS A 8 6.54 -12.89 1.36
C LYS A 8 5.87 -13.46 0.11
N SER A 9 5.93 -12.68 -0.97
CA SER A 9 5.43 -13.19 -2.23
C SER A 9 6.26 -14.41 -2.64
N GLU A 10 5.65 -15.25 -3.49
CA GLU A 10 6.30 -16.46 -3.94
C GLU A 10 7.64 -16.18 -4.61
N ALA A 11 8.58 -17.10 -4.41
CA ALA A 11 9.87 -17.01 -5.06
C ALA A 11 9.64 -16.85 -6.57
N HIS A 12 10.43 -16.10 -7.21
CA HIS A 12 10.36 -15.85 -8.65
C HIS A 12 9.35 -14.81 -9.07
N LYS A 13 8.51 -14.35 -8.18
CA LYS A 13 7.56 -13.32 -8.52
C LYS A 13 7.74 -12.13 -7.61
N LYS A 14 7.81 -10.96 -8.20
CA LYS A 14 7.69 -9.75 -7.42
C LYS A 14 6.23 -9.65 -7.06
N GLY A 15 5.91 -9.55 -5.81
CA GLY A 15 4.53 -9.48 -5.39
C GLY A 15 3.93 -8.10 -5.61
N GLU A 16 4.34 -7.40 -6.64
CA GLU A 16 3.86 -6.04 -6.89
C GLU A 16 2.40 -6.03 -7.30
N PHE A 17 1.67 -5.06 -6.79
CA PHE A 17 0.28 -4.86 -7.18
C PHE A 17 -0.05 -3.38 -7.02
N VAL A 18 -1.14 -2.99 -7.67
CA VAL A 18 -1.60 -1.61 -7.65
C VAL A 18 -2.85 -1.54 -6.81
N LEU A 19 -2.86 -0.62 -5.86
CA LEU A 19 -3.98 -0.48 -4.93
C LEU A 19 -4.62 0.90 -5.09
N ASN A 20 -5.94 0.93 -5.03
CA ASN A 20 -6.66 2.21 -5.02
C ASN A 20 -6.48 2.84 -3.65
N ALA A 21 -5.72 3.93 -3.61
CA ALA A 21 -5.42 4.60 -2.34
C ALA A 21 -6.67 5.11 -1.64
N GLU A 22 -7.75 5.31 -2.37
CA GLU A 22 -8.97 5.86 -1.78
C GLU A 22 -9.69 4.86 -0.87
N ILE A 23 -9.37 3.58 -0.97
CA ILE A 23 -10.03 2.57 -0.13
C ILE A 23 -9.17 2.13 1.04
N ILE A 24 -8.07 2.81 1.30
CA ILE A 24 -7.24 2.53 2.47
C ILE A 24 -7.88 3.19 3.69
N GLU A 25 -8.12 2.38 4.71
CA GLU A 25 -8.67 2.91 5.96
C GLU A 25 -7.56 3.19 6.96
N THR A 26 -6.71 2.20 7.22
CA THR A 26 -5.61 2.36 8.17
C THR A 26 -4.37 1.66 7.67
N VAL A 27 -3.22 2.14 8.13
CA VAL A 27 -1.93 1.49 7.89
C VAL A 27 -1.23 1.37 9.24
N GLU A 28 -0.80 0.17 9.58
CA GLU A 28 -0.11 -0.09 10.83
C GLU A 28 1.17 -0.86 10.54
N GLU A 29 2.17 -0.67 11.39
CA GLU A 29 3.44 -1.37 11.21
C GLU A 29 3.94 -1.87 12.56
N THR A 30 3.48 -3.08 12.97
CA THR A 30 3.90 -3.71 14.22
C THR A 30 3.50 -5.17 14.19
N PRO A 31 4.36 -6.11 13.90
CA PRO A 31 5.72 -5.93 13.38
C PRO A 31 5.76 -5.71 11.87
N ASP A 32 4.73 -6.15 11.16
CA ASP A 32 4.68 -6.02 9.70
C ASP A 32 3.74 -4.88 9.32
N THR A 33 3.93 -4.38 8.11
CA THR A 33 3.05 -3.32 7.62
C THR A 33 1.74 -3.93 7.14
N VAL A 34 0.65 -3.54 7.80
CA VAL A 34 -0.68 -4.04 7.47
C VAL A 34 -1.53 -2.88 6.99
N VAL A 35 -2.07 -3.04 5.79
CA VAL A 35 -2.97 -2.06 5.19
C VAL A 35 -4.39 -2.61 5.31
N THR A 36 -5.25 -1.90 6.02
CA THR A 36 -6.65 -2.29 6.17
C THR A 36 -7.49 -1.46 5.23
N LEU A 37 -8.29 -2.14 4.44
CA LEU A 37 -9.14 -1.48 3.46
C LEU A 37 -10.51 -1.22 4.04
N THR A 38 -11.25 -0.33 3.40
CA THR A 38 -12.57 0.07 3.89
C THR A 38 -13.56 -1.09 3.92
N ASN A 39 -13.32 -2.14 3.16
CA ASN A 39 -14.17 -3.33 3.19
C ASN A 39 -13.74 -4.33 4.27
N GLY A 40 -12.77 -3.96 5.10
CA GLY A 40 -12.30 -4.81 6.18
C GLY A 40 -11.16 -5.75 5.80
N LYS A 41 -10.83 -5.81 4.53
CA LYS A 41 -9.74 -6.67 4.07
C LYS A 41 -8.41 -6.12 4.54
N LYS A 42 -7.50 -7.02 4.92
CA LYS A 42 -6.16 -6.62 5.37
C LYS A 42 -5.10 -7.18 4.43
N LEU A 43 -4.14 -6.35 4.12
CA LEU A 43 -3.04 -6.72 3.24
C LEU A 43 -1.73 -6.49 3.98
N ILE A 44 -0.84 -7.48 3.93
CA ILE A 44 0.50 -7.34 4.51
C ILE A 44 1.44 -7.05 3.36
N VAL A 45 2.19 -5.96 3.48
CA VAL A 45 3.06 -5.50 2.39
C VAL A 45 4.49 -5.30 2.88
N GLU A 46 5.41 -5.22 1.90
CA GLU A 46 6.83 -5.06 2.18
C GLU A 46 7.19 -3.62 2.53
N GLU A 47 6.45 -2.67 1.99
CA GLU A 47 6.75 -1.26 2.20
C GLU A 47 6.55 -0.87 3.65
N SER A 48 7.33 0.10 4.11
CA SER A 48 7.13 0.63 5.44
C SER A 48 5.90 1.54 5.47
N MET A 49 5.40 1.77 6.67
CA MET A 49 4.27 2.67 6.83
C MET A 49 4.58 4.05 6.25
N GLU A 50 5.82 4.52 6.47
CA GLU A 50 6.23 5.83 5.96
C GLU A 50 6.22 5.86 4.43
N GLU A 51 6.69 4.78 3.80
CA GLU A 51 6.68 4.71 2.35
C GLU A 51 5.26 4.78 1.80
N ILE A 52 4.34 4.09 2.47
CA ILE A 52 2.95 4.11 2.01
C ILE A 52 2.36 5.50 2.15
N VAL A 53 2.63 6.17 3.26
CA VAL A 53 2.16 7.53 3.45
C VAL A 53 2.69 8.43 2.34
N GLU A 54 3.98 8.30 2.02
CA GLU A 54 4.57 9.09 0.95
C GLU A 54 3.89 8.83 -0.39
N ARG A 55 3.64 7.57 -0.70
CA ARG A 55 3.01 7.22 -1.98
C ARG A 55 1.60 7.76 -2.07
N VAL A 56 0.88 7.72 -0.96
CA VAL A 56 -0.48 8.27 -0.94
C VAL A 56 -0.43 9.79 -1.14
N MET A 57 0.52 10.44 -0.46
CA MET A 57 0.66 11.88 -0.61
C MET A 57 1.01 12.27 -2.04
N GLU A 58 1.94 11.53 -2.65
CA GLU A 58 2.31 11.77 -4.04
C GLU A 58 1.14 11.54 -4.98
N TYR A 59 0.37 10.49 -4.72
CA TYR A 59 -0.81 10.22 -5.52
C TYR A 59 -1.77 11.40 -5.47
N ARG A 60 -2.01 11.93 -4.29
CA ARG A 60 -2.94 13.05 -4.15
C ARG A 60 -2.43 14.31 -4.83
N ARG A 61 -1.14 14.54 -4.79
CA ARG A 61 -0.55 15.67 -5.49
C ARG A 61 -0.55 15.45 -6.99
N GLY A 62 -0.25 14.22 -7.40
CA GLY A 62 -0.17 13.86 -8.80
C GLY A 62 -1.47 14.00 -9.54
N VAL A 63 -2.57 13.78 -8.83
CA VAL A 63 -3.89 13.93 -9.43
C VAL A 63 -4.07 15.31 -10.02
N HIS A 64 -3.49 16.30 -9.36
CA HIS A 64 -3.62 17.68 -9.82
C HIS A 64 -2.73 17.98 -11.02
N GLY A 65 -1.72 17.17 -11.23
CA GLY A 65 -0.82 17.36 -12.34
C GLY A 65 -1.28 16.72 -13.63
N LEU A 66 -2.34 15.99 -13.54
CA LEU A 66 -2.90 15.34 -14.71
C LEU A 66 -3.88 16.25 -15.41
#